data_af72f514aea2b6233fdf77429518f7ce
#
_entry.id   af72f514aea2b6233fdf77429518f7ce
#
_cell.length_a   1.000
_cell.length_b   1.000
_cell.length_c   1.000
_cell.angle_alpha   90.00
_cell.angle_beta   90.00
_cell.angle_gamma   90.00
#
_symmetry.space_group_name_H-M   'P 1'
#
loop_
_entity.id
_entity.type
_entity.pdbx_description
1 polymer ?
#
loop_
_entity_poly.entity_id
_entity_poly.type
_entity_poly.pdbx_seq_one_letter_code
_entity_poly.pdbx_strand_id
1 'polypeptide(L)'
;MTNPLSLRSGDRVPDFALPGIDGKLRKFIWSFTGEPVALVVVDDLANLDAGQFASLIDACKNASVVPVVVAGNAAAGALALWAKLGGTPETPLLLCDPERKFLAALLAQAGIGLGPAGALRMRVIVLDPNQRVAATFDSRALSAAAEAMDGLAGSLRSDGGRELLLKTPMAPVLVLPRVFEPDFCTQLVRLWGKGDHKDSGVSSRYGDINMDHLKRTEDYTIVEPMMLKAISDRLAYRIGPELTKVFAFDRQFTFDSHIVLSYSAAAQHFFGAHRDNGAPTTADRAFAVSLNLNDDFEGGELVFPEYAGVRVSPPAGGAAVFSCSLLHQVLPVTRGRRFVLTTFFRAKS
;
A
#
# COMPACT_ATOMS: atom_id res chain seq x y z
N MET A 1 17.20 4.75 -13.92
CA MET A 1 16.30 3.59 -13.94
C MET A 1 16.28 3.04 -12.51
N THR A 2 15.22 3.26 -11.76
CA THR A 2 15.10 2.74 -10.39
C THR A 2 14.86 1.24 -10.48
N ASN A 3 15.66 0.46 -9.75
CA ASN A 3 15.52 -1.00 -9.64
C ASN A 3 14.07 -1.33 -9.19
N PRO A 4 13.28 -2.09 -9.96
CA PRO A 4 11.87 -2.34 -9.68
C PRO A 4 11.61 -3.16 -8.40
N LEU A 5 12.65 -3.64 -7.73
CA LEU A 5 12.57 -4.54 -6.58
C LEU A 5 13.03 -3.93 -5.24
N SER A 6 13.31 -2.63 -5.15
CA SER A 6 13.56 -2.02 -3.83
C SER A 6 12.27 -1.96 -3.02
N LEU A 7 12.29 -2.38 -1.75
CA LEU A 7 11.19 -2.22 -0.80
C LEU A 7 10.75 -0.74 -0.77
N ARG A 8 9.51 -0.49 -1.16
CA ARG A 8 8.94 0.85 -1.31
C ARG A 8 7.70 0.99 -0.43
N SER A 9 7.32 2.22 -0.20
CA SER A 9 6.04 2.52 0.42
C SER A 9 4.91 1.74 -0.28
N GLY A 10 4.08 1.07 0.50
CA GLY A 10 2.98 0.21 0.05
C GLY A 10 3.32 -1.27 -0.14
N ASP A 11 4.60 -1.66 -0.23
CA ASP A 11 5.00 -3.07 -0.30
C ASP A 11 4.79 -3.77 1.05
N ARG A 12 4.71 -5.11 1.04
CA ARG A 12 4.71 -5.92 2.27
C ARG A 12 6.08 -6.49 2.53
N VAL A 13 6.48 -6.56 3.80
CA VAL A 13 7.62 -7.40 4.18
C VAL A 13 7.21 -8.87 4.16
N PRO A 14 8.15 -9.81 3.89
CA PRO A 14 7.88 -11.24 4.03
C PRO A 14 7.38 -11.57 5.43
N ASP A 15 6.38 -12.44 5.56
CA ASP A 15 6.03 -13.01 6.87
C ASP A 15 7.16 -13.94 7.33
N PHE A 16 7.44 -13.92 8.62
CA PHE A 16 8.50 -14.71 9.22
C PHE A 16 8.17 -15.18 10.62
N ALA A 17 8.86 -16.22 11.06
CA ALA A 17 8.86 -16.68 12.43
C ALA A 17 10.32 -16.82 12.89
N LEU A 18 10.71 -16.08 13.91
CA LEU A 18 12.08 -16.06 14.43
C LEU A 18 12.07 -16.26 15.95
N PRO A 19 13.11 -16.90 16.52
CA PRO A 19 13.27 -17.00 17.95
C PRO A 19 13.65 -15.64 18.54
N GLY A 20 13.07 -15.32 19.68
CA GLY A 20 13.55 -14.26 20.56
C GLY A 20 14.81 -14.67 21.32
N ILE A 21 15.37 -13.74 22.10
CA ILE A 21 16.51 -14.04 22.98
C ILE A 21 16.18 -15.07 24.08
N ASP A 22 14.89 -15.26 24.37
CA ASP A 22 14.37 -16.29 25.29
C ASP A 22 14.20 -17.67 24.60
N GLY A 23 14.59 -17.78 23.33
CA GLY A 23 14.47 -18.98 22.50
C GLY A 23 13.05 -19.31 22.04
N LYS A 24 12.04 -18.53 22.44
CA LYS A 24 10.65 -18.76 21.99
C LYS A 24 10.46 -18.24 20.57
N LEU A 25 9.89 -19.10 19.71
CA LEU A 25 9.55 -18.73 18.34
C LEU A 25 8.36 -17.76 18.35
N ARG A 26 8.51 -16.64 17.63
CA ARG A 26 7.46 -15.64 17.44
C ARG A 26 7.15 -15.48 15.97
N LYS A 27 5.89 -15.61 15.62
CA LYS A 27 5.41 -15.33 14.26
C LYS A 27 5.05 -13.86 14.16
N PHE A 28 5.76 -13.12 13.31
CA PHE A 28 5.69 -11.66 13.24
C PHE A 28 4.28 -11.14 12.99
N ILE A 29 3.58 -11.68 11.99
CA ILE A 29 2.23 -11.23 11.62
C ILE A 29 1.22 -11.34 12.76
N TRP A 30 1.38 -12.32 13.66
CA TRP A 30 0.45 -12.52 14.77
C TRP A 30 0.82 -11.70 16.01
N SER A 31 2.09 -11.35 16.12
CA SER A 31 2.60 -10.64 17.31
C SER A 31 2.27 -9.14 17.28
N PHE A 32 2.06 -8.56 16.10
CA PHE A 32 1.92 -7.11 15.91
C PHE A 32 0.69 -6.75 15.05
N THR A 33 -0.38 -7.53 15.13
CA THR A 33 -1.61 -7.27 14.38
C THR A 33 -2.27 -5.97 14.83
N GLY A 34 -2.47 -5.05 13.91
CA GLY A 34 -3.13 -3.77 14.17
C GLY A 34 -2.23 -2.68 14.77
N GLU A 35 -0.94 -2.98 15.00
CA GLU A 35 0.03 -2.02 15.51
C GLU A 35 0.98 -1.53 14.41
N PRO A 36 1.33 -0.25 14.39
CA PRO A 36 2.43 0.22 13.55
C PRO A 36 3.75 -0.25 14.14
N VAL A 37 4.69 -0.70 13.30
CA VAL A 37 5.96 -1.30 13.71
C VAL A 37 7.14 -0.58 13.07
N ALA A 38 8.18 -0.29 13.87
CA ALA A 38 9.49 0.06 13.36
C ALA A 38 10.40 -1.19 13.40
N LEU A 39 10.54 -1.83 12.25
CA LEU A 39 11.37 -3.01 12.09
C LEU A 39 12.82 -2.58 11.85
N VAL A 40 13.69 -2.76 12.84
CA VAL A 40 15.12 -2.47 12.76
C VAL A 40 15.84 -3.76 12.37
N VAL A 41 16.41 -3.80 11.19
CA VAL A 41 17.10 -4.99 10.65
C VAL A 41 18.59 -4.74 10.61
N VAL A 42 19.38 -5.62 11.23
CA VAL A 42 20.83 -5.49 11.33
C VAL A 42 21.51 -6.87 11.23
N ASP A 43 22.64 -6.93 10.55
CA ASP A 43 23.43 -8.18 10.49
C ASP A 43 24.07 -8.55 11.83
N ASP A 44 24.58 -7.53 12.57
CA ASP A 44 25.22 -7.70 13.85
C ASP A 44 24.88 -6.53 14.77
N LEU A 45 24.42 -6.83 15.98
CA LEU A 45 24.11 -5.84 17.02
C LEU A 45 25.32 -4.97 17.39
N ALA A 46 26.55 -5.49 17.22
CA ALA A 46 27.77 -4.72 17.48
C ALA A 46 27.92 -3.51 16.51
N ASN A 47 27.19 -3.49 15.40
CA ASN A 47 27.20 -2.40 14.43
C ASN A 47 26.23 -1.27 14.81
N LEU A 48 25.43 -1.42 15.87
CA LEU A 48 24.52 -0.39 16.35
C LEU A 48 25.24 0.61 17.25
N ASP A 49 25.08 1.89 16.95
CA ASP A 49 25.46 2.96 17.88
C ASP A 49 24.38 3.09 18.98
N ALA A 50 24.80 2.97 20.24
CA ALA A 50 23.88 2.94 21.38
C ALA A 50 23.08 4.25 21.54
N GLY A 51 23.72 5.42 21.27
CA GLY A 51 23.05 6.71 21.37
C GLY A 51 21.98 6.91 20.30
N GLN A 52 22.33 6.60 19.05
CA GLN A 52 21.39 6.67 17.94
C GLN A 52 20.24 5.66 18.09
N PHE A 53 20.56 4.46 18.58
CA PHE A 53 19.53 3.44 18.83
C PHE A 53 18.57 3.88 19.95
N ALA A 54 19.07 4.41 21.06
CA ALA A 54 18.22 4.95 22.13
C ALA A 54 17.30 6.07 21.61
N SER A 55 17.81 7.01 20.81
CA SER A 55 17.01 8.08 20.21
C SER A 55 15.91 7.54 19.31
N LEU A 56 16.18 6.49 18.52
CA LEU A 56 15.17 5.84 17.69
C LEU A 56 14.07 5.16 18.53
N ILE A 57 14.45 4.46 19.61
CA ILE A 57 13.49 3.82 20.51
C ILE A 57 12.60 4.84 21.21
N ASP A 58 13.14 5.98 21.64
CA ASP A 58 12.36 7.06 22.25
C ASP A 58 11.40 7.71 21.22
N ALA A 59 11.85 7.93 19.99
CA ALA A 59 10.98 8.40 18.91
C ALA A 59 9.84 7.41 18.62
N CYS A 60 10.12 6.10 18.59
CA CYS A 60 9.09 5.07 18.44
C CYS A 60 8.05 5.13 19.57
N LYS A 61 8.49 5.28 20.82
CA LYS A 61 7.57 5.42 21.98
C LYS A 61 6.68 6.65 21.84
N ASN A 62 7.26 7.80 21.52
CA ASN A 62 6.53 9.05 21.35
C ASN A 62 5.49 8.96 20.23
N ALA A 63 5.84 8.31 19.12
CA ALA A 63 4.97 8.07 17.98
C ALA A 63 3.97 6.91 18.20
N SER A 64 4.06 6.17 19.31
CA SER A 64 3.31 4.93 19.57
C SER A 64 3.48 3.89 18.46
N VAL A 65 4.71 3.74 18.00
CA VAL A 65 5.15 2.72 17.04
C VAL A 65 5.93 1.65 17.80
N VAL A 66 5.63 0.39 17.57
CA VAL A 66 6.29 -0.73 18.27
C VAL A 66 7.67 -0.99 17.67
N PRO A 67 8.76 -0.81 18.41
CA PRO A 67 10.09 -1.14 17.92
C PRO A 67 10.34 -2.65 17.98
N VAL A 68 10.75 -3.25 16.86
CA VAL A 68 11.15 -4.65 16.75
C VAL A 68 12.51 -4.72 16.07
N VAL A 69 13.45 -5.41 16.68
CA VAL A 69 14.80 -5.58 16.14
C VAL A 69 14.97 -7.00 15.64
N VAL A 70 15.46 -7.15 14.41
CA VAL A 70 15.87 -8.44 13.84
C VAL A 70 17.38 -8.40 13.61
N ALA A 71 18.10 -9.25 14.28
CA ALA A 71 19.57 -9.32 14.21
C ALA A 71 20.04 -10.67 13.68
N GLY A 72 21.12 -10.65 12.89
CA GLY A 72 21.82 -11.86 12.43
C GLY A 72 22.59 -12.60 13.54
N ASN A 73 22.55 -12.12 14.77
CA ASN A 73 23.20 -12.75 15.90
C ASN A 73 22.40 -13.98 16.38
N ALA A 74 23.12 -15.02 16.83
CA ALA A 74 22.52 -16.11 17.61
C ALA A 74 22.12 -15.61 19.01
N ALA A 75 21.05 -16.13 19.58
CA ALA A 75 20.49 -15.68 20.86
C ALA A 75 21.52 -15.64 22.01
N ALA A 76 22.39 -16.66 22.10
CA ALA A 76 23.43 -16.72 23.13
C ALA A 76 24.46 -15.56 23.04
N GLY A 77 24.79 -15.09 21.84
CA GLY A 77 25.71 -13.95 21.64
C GLY A 77 25.00 -12.60 21.70
N ALA A 78 23.73 -12.59 21.41
CA ALA A 78 22.93 -11.38 21.33
C ALA A 78 22.66 -10.73 22.68
N LEU A 79 22.48 -11.53 23.76
CA LEU A 79 22.05 -11.04 25.06
C LEU A 79 22.98 -9.99 25.69
N ALA A 80 24.29 -10.24 25.64
CA ALA A 80 25.28 -9.32 26.24
C ALA A 80 25.38 -8.00 25.43
N LEU A 81 25.27 -8.07 24.10
CA LEU A 81 25.26 -6.89 23.22
C LEU A 81 23.95 -6.11 23.40
N TRP A 82 22.84 -6.82 23.52
CA TRP A 82 21.53 -6.22 23.72
C TRP A 82 21.43 -5.41 25.01
N ALA A 83 21.95 -5.97 26.11
CA ALA A 83 22.02 -5.26 27.38
C ALA A 83 22.87 -3.97 27.30
N LYS A 84 23.98 -3.98 26.54
CA LYS A 84 24.80 -2.76 26.32
C LYS A 84 24.07 -1.68 25.53
N LEU A 85 23.11 -2.06 24.70
CA LEU A 85 22.25 -1.14 23.93
C LEU A 85 21.04 -0.65 24.74
N GLY A 86 20.93 -1.03 26.04
CA GLY A 86 19.81 -0.66 26.91
C GLY A 86 18.56 -1.52 26.68
N GLY A 87 18.66 -2.58 25.90
CA GLY A 87 17.56 -3.50 25.66
C GLY A 87 17.29 -4.43 26.85
N THR A 88 16.02 -4.74 27.08
CA THR A 88 15.57 -5.77 28.01
C THR A 88 15.09 -7.01 27.25
N PRO A 89 14.83 -8.15 27.90
CA PRO A 89 14.24 -9.31 27.21
C PRO A 89 12.89 -9.01 26.51
N GLU A 90 12.21 -7.97 26.95
CA GLU A 90 10.83 -7.68 26.57
C GLU A 90 10.70 -6.42 25.69
N THR A 91 11.59 -5.43 25.86
CA THR A 91 11.42 -4.12 25.18
C THR A 91 12.76 -3.44 24.88
N PRO A 92 13.01 -3.04 23.62
CA PRO A 92 12.29 -3.47 22.41
C PRO A 92 12.43 -4.97 22.16
N LEU A 93 11.51 -5.59 21.43
CA LEU A 93 11.59 -7.01 21.13
C LEU A 93 12.77 -7.29 20.21
N LEU A 94 13.67 -8.18 20.63
CA LEU A 94 14.76 -8.68 19.81
C LEU A 94 14.46 -10.08 19.28
N LEU A 95 14.53 -10.24 17.96
CA LEU A 95 14.41 -11.49 17.24
C LEU A 95 15.77 -11.85 16.60
N CYS A 96 16.13 -13.12 16.62
CA CYS A 96 17.41 -13.61 16.15
C CYS A 96 17.26 -14.37 14.82
N ASP A 97 18.03 -13.99 13.80
CA ASP A 97 18.08 -14.63 12.49
C ASP A 97 19.51 -15.11 12.13
N PRO A 98 20.09 -16.05 12.93
CA PRO A 98 21.50 -16.46 12.75
C PRO A 98 21.76 -17.14 11.39
N GLU A 99 20.75 -17.74 10.78
CA GLU A 99 20.82 -18.31 9.45
C GLU A 99 20.60 -17.27 8.33
N ARG A 100 20.27 -16.02 8.69
CA ARG A 100 20.03 -14.90 7.78
C ARG A 100 18.94 -15.17 6.73
N LYS A 101 18.01 -16.08 7.02
CA LYS A 101 16.92 -16.46 6.10
C LYS A 101 15.94 -15.33 5.87
N PHE A 102 15.52 -14.65 6.92
CA PHE A 102 14.63 -13.49 6.83
C PHE A 102 15.35 -12.33 6.14
N LEU A 103 16.60 -12.05 6.54
CA LEU A 103 17.46 -11.05 5.91
C LEU A 103 17.58 -11.30 4.40
N ALA A 104 17.85 -12.56 4.00
CA ALA A 104 17.94 -12.95 2.60
C ALA A 104 16.63 -12.69 1.84
N ALA A 105 15.48 -13.09 2.42
CA ALA A 105 14.17 -12.89 1.81
C ALA A 105 13.82 -11.41 1.67
N LEU A 106 14.11 -10.60 2.70
CA LEU A 106 13.89 -9.16 2.69
C LEU A 106 14.73 -8.46 1.63
N LEU A 107 16.02 -8.79 1.54
CA LEU A 107 16.93 -8.22 0.54
C LEU A 107 16.59 -8.68 -0.88
N ALA A 108 16.16 -9.94 -1.07
CA ALA A 108 15.69 -10.44 -2.35
C ALA A 108 14.49 -9.64 -2.87
N GLN A 109 13.55 -9.25 -2.01
CA GLN A 109 12.45 -8.33 -2.38
C GLN A 109 12.97 -6.95 -2.79
N ALA A 110 14.11 -6.52 -2.27
CA ALA A 110 14.77 -5.28 -2.67
C ALA A 110 15.64 -5.42 -3.92
N GLY A 111 15.72 -6.63 -4.51
CA GLY A 111 16.62 -6.92 -5.66
C GLY A 111 18.10 -6.83 -5.29
N ILE A 112 18.44 -6.99 -4.02
CA ILE A 112 19.78 -6.92 -3.47
C ILE A 112 20.20 -8.33 -3.05
N GLY A 113 21.33 -8.80 -3.54
CA GLY A 113 21.92 -10.06 -3.07
C GLY A 113 22.35 -9.95 -1.60
N LEU A 114 22.21 -11.04 -0.85
CA LEU A 114 22.75 -11.14 0.49
C LEU A 114 24.30 -11.10 0.40
N GLY A 115 24.87 -9.96 0.78
CA GLY A 115 26.33 -9.81 0.88
C GLY A 115 26.93 -10.68 1.99
N PRO A 116 28.28 -10.65 2.17
CA PRO A 116 28.93 -11.34 3.28
C PRO A 116 28.35 -10.86 4.62
N ALA A 117 28.50 -11.70 5.66
CA ALA A 117 28.04 -11.34 6.99
C ALA A 117 28.68 -10.02 7.45
N GLY A 118 27.87 -9.12 8.02
CA GLY A 118 28.28 -7.78 8.43
C GLY A 118 28.20 -6.71 7.34
N ALA A 119 27.83 -7.06 6.08
CA ALA A 119 27.69 -6.10 5.00
C ALA A 119 26.46 -5.21 5.16
N LEU A 120 25.36 -5.72 5.74
CA LEU A 120 24.17 -4.95 6.06
C LEU A 120 24.34 -4.26 7.42
N ARG A 121 24.68 -2.99 7.43
CA ARG A 121 24.90 -2.25 8.68
C ARG A 121 23.62 -2.13 9.47
N MET A 122 22.57 -1.58 8.88
CA MET A 122 21.25 -1.49 9.49
C MET A 122 20.24 -0.92 8.50
N ARG A 123 18.98 -1.31 8.62
CA ARG A 123 17.83 -0.65 8.00
C ARG A 123 16.70 -0.51 9.01
N VAL A 124 15.97 0.60 8.91
CA VAL A 124 14.71 0.79 9.62
C VAL A 124 13.59 0.78 8.59
N ILE A 125 12.61 -0.10 8.78
CA ILE A 125 11.45 -0.23 7.93
C ILE A 125 10.23 0.06 8.80
N VAL A 126 9.54 1.17 8.53
CA VAL A 126 8.32 1.54 9.24
C VAL A 126 7.15 0.89 8.54
N LEU A 127 6.37 0.14 9.30
CA LEU A 127 5.19 -0.58 8.84
C LEU A 127 3.93 0.05 9.44
N ASP A 128 2.88 0.16 8.64
CA ASP A 128 1.56 0.56 9.12
C ASP A 128 0.85 -0.61 9.85
N PRO A 129 -0.33 -0.38 10.48
CA PRO A 129 -1.08 -1.43 11.17
C PRO A 129 -1.46 -2.64 10.29
N ASN A 130 -1.47 -2.49 8.97
CA ASN A 130 -1.65 -3.57 7.99
C ASN A 130 -0.33 -4.22 7.56
N GLN A 131 0.79 -3.87 8.22
CA GLN A 131 2.14 -4.38 7.94
C GLN A 131 2.63 -4.07 6.52
N ARG A 132 2.20 -2.92 5.96
CA ARG A 132 2.74 -2.38 4.72
C ARG A 132 3.82 -1.36 5.02
N VAL A 133 4.82 -1.34 4.19
CA VAL A 133 5.91 -0.37 4.29
C VAL A 133 5.34 1.05 4.13
N ALA A 134 5.49 1.86 5.16
CA ALA A 134 5.21 3.30 5.12
C ALA A 134 6.46 4.09 4.70
N ALA A 135 7.63 3.74 5.27
CA ALA A 135 8.91 4.35 4.94
C ALA A 135 10.07 3.37 5.19
N THR A 136 11.23 3.63 4.57
CA THR A 136 12.48 2.90 4.80
C THR A 136 13.63 3.86 4.97
N PHE A 137 14.54 3.57 5.92
CA PHE A 137 15.72 4.37 6.22
C PHE A 137 16.96 3.47 6.30
N ASP A 138 18.09 3.94 5.82
CA ASP A 138 19.38 3.26 6.00
C ASP A 138 20.13 3.71 7.25
N SER A 139 21.27 3.09 7.55
CA SER A 139 22.05 3.34 8.76
C SER A 139 22.58 4.77 8.91
N ARG A 140 22.64 5.53 7.82
CA ARG A 140 23.12 6.93 7.82
C ARG A 140 22.02 7.91 8.19
N ALA A 141 20.78 7.45 8.21
CA ALA A 141 19.59 8.28 8.38
C ALA A 141 18.79 7.90 9.65
N LEU A 142 19.42 7.37 10.70
CA LEU A 142 18.73 7.05 11.96
C LEU A 142 18.13 8.27 12.64
N SER A 143 18.86 9.41 12.64
CA SER A 143 18.31 10.67 13.11
C SER A 143 17.11 11.11 12.26
N ALA A 144 17.24 11.02 10.94
CA ALA A 144 16.14 11.28 10.02
C ALA A 144 14.97 10.29 10.19
N ALA A 145 15.24 9.02 10.53
CA ALA A 145 14.20 8.05 10.89
C ALA A 145 13.46 8.47 12.16
N ALA A 146 14.16 8.91 13.18
CA ALA A 146 13.57 9.39 14.43
C ALA A 146 12.71 10.65 14.19
N GLU A 147 13.21 11.62 13.43
CA GLU A 147 12.47 12.84 13.06
C GLU A 147 11.24 12.53 12.20
N ALA A 148 11.35 11.57 11.27
CA ALA A 148 10.26 11.19 10.41
C ALA A 148 9.17 10.37 11.13
N MET A 149 9.48 9.73 12.26
CA MET A 149 8.49 8.98 13.05
C MET A 149 7.34 9.86 13.51
N ASP A 150 7.62 11.08 14.00
CA ASP A 150 6.59 12.01 14.45
C ASP A 150 5.66 12.42 13.30
N GLY A 151 6.23 12.68 12.11
CA GLY A 151 5.45 12.99 10.91
C GLY A 151 4.63 11.81 10.38
N LEU A 152 5.13 10.59 10.57
CA LEU A 152 4.44 9.37 10.15
C LEU A 152 3.36 8.93 11.14
N ALA A 153 3.48 9.29 12.44
CA ALA A 153 2.56 8.85 13.48
C ALA A 153 1.09 9.17 13.14
N GLY A 154 0.81 10.37 12.64
CA GLY A 154 -0.53 10.79 12.20
C GLY A 154 -1.05 9.99 11.01
N SER A 155 -0.19 9.60 10.08
CA SER A 155 -0.56 8.81 8.88
C SER A 155 -0.62 7.30 9.11
N LEU A 156 -0.01 6.81 10.20
CA LEU A 156 0.00 5.39 10.57
C LEU A 156 -1.20 5.01 11.42
N ARG A 157 -1.81 5.96 12.10
CA ARG A 157 -3.03 5.74 12.87
C ARG A 157 -4.24 6.06 12.00
N SER A 158 -5.20 5.16 11.96
CA SER A 158 -6.54 5.49 11.50
C SER A 158 -7.13 6.50 12.49
N ASP A 159 -7.49 7.68 12.01
CA ASP A 159 -8.27 8.75 12.68
C ASP A 159 -8.53 8.58 14.19
N GLY A 160 -7.49 8.80 15.00
CA GLY A 160 -7.63 9.14 16.41
C GLY A 160 -8.43 8.18 17.31
N GLY A 161 -8.52 6.88 16.97
CA GLY A 161 -9.17 5.89 17.82
C GLY A 161 -10.69 6.09 17.97
N ARG A 162 -11.35 6.75 17.01
CA ARG A 162 -12.81 6.79 16.97
C ARG A 162 -13.35 5.40 16.74
N GLU A 163 -13.93 4.83 17.77
CA GLU A 163 -14.68 3.58 17.65
C GLU A 163 -15.92 3.85 16.77
N LEU A 164 -15.93 3.19 15.59
CA LEU A 164 -17.03 3.30 14.65
C LEU A 164 -18.00 2.15 14.89
N LEU A 165 -19.11 2.41 15.57
CA LEU A 165 -20.18 1.42 15.72
C LEU A 165 -21.02 1.37 14.43
N LEU A 166 -20.85 0.30 13.65
CA LEU A 166 -21.61 0.08 12.43
C LEU A 166 -22.99 -0.47 12.77
N LYS A 167 -24.05 0.35 12.54
CA LYS A 167 -25.47 -0.04 12.71
C LYS A 167 -26.20 -0.25 11.39
N THR A 168 -25.57 0.06 10.27
CA THR A 168 -26.15 -0.03 8.93
C THR A 168 -25.23 -0.81 8.01
N PRO A 169 -25.75 -1.53 7.00
CA PRO A 169 -24.95 -2.22 6.02
C PRO A 169 -23.99 -1.25 5.32
N MET A 170 -22.70 -1.62 5.26
CA MET A 170 -21.69 -0.88 4.49
C MET A 170 -21.33 -1.65 3.23
N ALA A 171 -21.05 -0.93 2.15
CA ALA A 171 -20.52 -1.53 0.95
C ALA A 171 -19.18 -2.25 1.26
N PRO A 172 -18.98 -3.48 0.79
CA PRO A 172 -17.73 -4.22 0.98
C PRO A 172 -16.64 -3.64 0.05
N VAL A 173 -16.13 -2.49 0.42
CA VAL A 173 -15.08 -1.74 -0.29
C VAL A 173 -13.79 -1.80 0.51
N LEU A 174 -12.72 -2.20 -0.15
CA LEU A 174 -11.38 -2.19 0.40
C LEU A 174 -10.72 -0.86 0.05
N VAL A 175 -10.37 -0.06 1.06
CA VAL A 175 -9.62 1.19 0.87
C VAL A 175 -8.16 0.93 1.23
N LEU A 176 -7.28 1.05 0.24
CA LEU A 176 -5.85 0.79 0.38
C LEU A 176 -5.05 2.07 0.15
N PRO A 177 -4.37 2.60 1.16
CA PRO A 177 -3.43 3.69 0.95
C PRO A 177 -2.14 3.19 0.28
N ARG A 178 -1.38 4.09 -0.35
CA ARG A 178 -0.03 3.83 -0.86
C ARG A 178 0.08 2.66 -1.85
N VAL A 179 -0.92 2.51 -2.73
CA VAL A 179 -0.85 1.55 -3.85
C VAL A 179 0.14 2.06 -4.89
N PHE A 180 0.16 3.38 -5.13
CA PHE A 180 1.18 4.02 -5.97
C PHE A 180 1.98 5.04 -5.16
N GLU A 181 3.24 5.20 -5.52
CA GLU A 181 4.12 6.24 -4.99
C GLU A 181 3.73 7.61 -5.57
N PRO A 182 3.93 8.73 -4.84
CA PRO A 182 3.58 10.08 -5.32
C PRO A 182 4.21 10.43 -6.67
N ASP A 183 5.49 10.09 -6.87
CA ASP A 183 6.20 10.34 -8.13
C ASP A 183 5.60 9.54 -9.29
N PHE A 184 5.14 8.32 -9.03
CA PHE A 184 4.50 7.50 -10.03
C PHE A 184 3.12 8.04 -10.41
N CYS A 185 2.34 8.53 -9.44
CA CYS A 185 1.09 9.24 -9.69
C CYS A 185 1.33 10.47 -10.58
N THR A 186 2.33 11.29 -10.25
CA THR A 186 2.72 12.46 -11.05
C THR A 186 3.11 12.08 -12.47
N GLN A 187 3.80 10.96 -12.67
CA GLN A 187 4.15 10.44 -14.00
C GLN A 187 2.90 10.11 -14.82
N LEU A 188 1.90 9.45 -14.23
CA LEU A 188 0.66 9.07 -14.90
C LEU A 188 -0.18 10.30 -15.27
N VAL A 189 -0.26 11.31 -14.40
CA VAL A 189 -0.93 12.58 -14.71
C VAL A 189 -0.24 13.31 -15.87
N ARG A 190 1.11 13.34 -15.88
CA ARG A 190 1.87 13.92 -17.00
C ARG A 190 1.67 13.16 -18.31
N LEU A 191 1.57 11.83 -18.24
CA LEU A 191 1.31 11.00 -19.41
C LEU A 191 -0.07 11.30 -19.98
N TRP A 192 -1.08 11.39 -19.11
CA TRP A 192 -2.42 11.84 -19.50
C TRP A 192 -2.35 13.22 -20.19
N GLY A 193 -1.63 14.19 -19.63
CA GLY A 193 -1.51 15.54 -20.20
C GLY A 193 -0.85 15.63 -21.58
N LYS A 194 -0.15 14.58 -22.03
CA LYS A 194 0.51 14.49 -23.34
C LYS A 194 -0.25 13.63 -24.34
N GLY A 195 -1.20 12.84 -23.88
CA GLY A 195 -1.93 11.90 -24.72
C GLY A 195 -3.14 12.50 -25.42
N ASP A 196 -3.66 11.77 -26.39
CA ASP A 196 -4.93 12.11 -27.03
C ASP A 196 -6.07 11.63 -26.10
N HIS A 197 -6.80 12.59 -25.56
CA HIS A 197 -7.95 12.31 -24.72
C HIS A 197 -9.17 12.00 -25.58
N LYS A 198 -9.95 11.02 -25.15
CA LYS A 198 -11.23 10.71 -25.77
C LYS A 198 -12.35 11.01 -24.79
N ASP A 199 -13.43 11.58 -25.29
CA ASP A 199 -14.69 11.58 -24.57
C ASP A 199 -15.09 10.14 -24.28
N SER A 200 -15.45 9.87 -23.03
CA SER A 200 -15.54 8.50 -22.56
C SER A 200 -16.79 7.77 -23.04
N GLY A 201 -16.59 6.57 -23.62
CA GLY A 201 -17.63 5.59 -23.85
C GLY A 201 -17.97 4.75 -22.60
N VAL A 202 -19.15 4.15 -22.59
CA VAL A 202 -19.58 3.15 -21.61
C VAL A 202 -19.75 1.82 -22.33
N SER A 203 -19.13 0.75 -21.82
CA SER A 203 -19.32 -0.58 -22.37
C SER A 203 -20.75 -1.09 -22.11
N SER A 204 -21.47 -1.43 -23.16
CA SER A 204 -22.82 -1.94 -23.11
C SER A 204 -22.92 -3.30 -23.82
N ARG A 205 -24.08 -3.98 -23.70
CA ARG A 205 -24.37 -5.20 -24.49
C ARG A 205 -24.36 -4.97 -26.00
N TYR A 206 -24.38 -3.72 -26.45
CA TYR A 206 -24.37 -3.32 -27.85
C TYR A 206 -23.03 -2.73 -28.32
N GLY A 207 -21.98 -2.85 -27.50
CA GLY A 207 -20.65 -2.25 -27.69
C GLY A 207 -20.45 -1.01 -26.84
N ASP A 208 -19.34 -0.33 -27.06
CA ASP A 208 -19.03 0.93 -26.37
C ASP A 208 -19.87 2.05 -26.98
N ILE A 209 -20.70 2.69 -26.15
CA ILE A 209 -21.62 3.74 -26.54
C ILE A 209 -21.29 5.00 -25.74
N ASN A 210 -21.20 6.14 -26.41
CA ASN A 210 -21.11 7.42 -25.71
C ASN A 210 -22.51 7.77 -25.13
N MET A 211 -22.58 7.88 -23.80
CA MET A 211 -23.81 8.19 -23.06
C MET A 211 -23.55 9.35 -22.11
N ASP A 212 -23.49 10.58 -22.64
CA ASP A 212 -23.17 11.80 -21.89
C ASP A 212 -24.05 12.05 -20.66
N HIS A 213 -25.25 11.46 -20.62
CA HIS A 213 -26.13 11.50 -19.45
C HIS A 213 -25.74 10.49 -18.36
N LEU A 214 -24.88 9.51 -18.68
CA LEU A 214 -24.40 8.50 -17.73
C LEU A 214 -22.96 8.75 -17.33
N LYS A 215 -22.10 9.20 -18.24
CA LYS A 215 -20.68 9.42 -17.99
C LYS A 215 -20.16 10.64 -18.74
N ARG A 216 -19.42 11.49 -18.03
CA ARG A 216 -18.63 12.59 -18.59
C ARG A 216 -17.26 12.57 -17.96
N THR A 217 -16.24 12.25 -18.72
CA THR A 217 -14.82 12.21 -18.30
C THR A 217 -13.94 12.36 -19.54
N GLU A 218 -12.70 12.77 -19.36
CA GLU A 218 -11.68 12.72 -20.41
C GLU A 218 -10.76 11.54 -20.11
N ASP A 219 -10.75 10.55 -20.99
CA ASP A 219 -10.10 9.26 -20.76
C ASP A 219 -8.82 9.13 -21.59
N TYR A 220 -7.75 8.64 -20.98
CA TYR A 220 -6.51 8.26 -21.65
C TYR A 220 -6.19 6.80 -21.36
N THR A 221 -6.22 5.95 -22.37
CA THR A 221 -5.83 4.55 -22.27
C THR A 221 -4.31 4.42 -22.39
N ILE A 222 -3.67 3.84 -21.38
CA ILE A 222 -2.22 3.64 -21.37
C ILE A 222 -1.87 2.51 -22.34
N VAL A 223 -0.92 2.79 -23.23
CA VAL A 223 -0.47 1.83 -24.27
C VAL A 223 1.03 1.51 -24.19
N GLU A 224 1.81 2.28 -23.45
CA GLU A 224 3.25 2.10 -23.34
C GLU A 224 3.60 0.82 -22.55
N PRO A 225 4.28 -0.17 -23.16
CA PRO A 225 4.49 -1.49 -22.55
C PRO A 225 5.19 -1.44 -21.19
N MET A 226 6.19 -0.56 -21.03
CA MET A 226 6.89 -0.39 -19.76
C MET A 226 5.97 0.18 -18.67
N MET A 227 5.07 1.09 -19.02
CA MET A 227 4.12 1.67 -18.08
C MET A 227 3.03 0.66 -17.70
N LEU A 228 2.49 -0.07 -18.68
CA LEU A 228 1.54 -1.15 -18.45
C LEU A 228 2.11 -2.19 -17.46
N LYS A 229 3.36 -2.62 -17.67
CA LYS A 229 4.03 -3.53 -16.76
C LYS A 229 4.21 -2.92 -15.37
N ALA A 230 4.67 -1.68 -15.28
CA ALA A 230 4.92 -1.00 -14.01
C ALA A 230 3.64 -0.80 -13.18
N ILE A 231 2.51 -0.55 -13.82
CA ILE A 231 1.19 -0.48 -13.19
C ILE A 231 0.77 -1.86 -12.71
N SER A 232 0.78 -2.86 -13.62
CA SER A 232 0.32 -4.22 -13.33
C SER A 232 1.11 -4.86 -12.19
N ASP A 233 2.43 -4.69 -12.16
CA ASP A 233 3.28 -5.20 -11.08
C ASP A 233 2.85 -4.61 -9.71
N ARG A 234 2.67 -3.28 -9.62
CA ARG A 234 2.24 -2.63 -8.38
C ARG A 234 0.87 -3.09 -7.90
N LEU A 235 -0.08 -3.17 -8.82
CA LEU A 235 -1.44 -3.64 -8.50
C LEU A 235 -1.43 -5.10 -8.05
N ALA A 236 -0.71 -5.97 -8.75
CA ALA A 236 -0.59 -7.39 -8.38
C ALA A 236 0.06 -7.58 -7.01
N TYR A 237 1.15 -6.86 -6.73
CA TYR A 237 1.87 -6.98 -5.45
C TYR A 237 1.14 -6.33 -4.27
N ARG A 238 0.40 -5.25 -4.49
CA ARG A 238 -0.16 -4.43 -3.41
C ARG A 238 -1.64 -4.63 -3.19
N ILE A 239 -2.38 -5.01 -4.23
CA ILE A 239 -3.83 -5.30 -4.14
C ILE A 239 -4.09 -6.80 -4.11
N GLY A 240 -3.40 -7.60 -4.94
CA GLY A 240 -3.63 -9.04 -5.02
C GLY A 240 -3.67 -9.76 -3.67
N PRO A 241 -2.66 -9.60 -2.79
CA PRO A 241 -2.68 -10.22 -1.46
C PRO A 241 -3.85 -9.76 -0.58
N GLU A 242 -4.32 -8.53 -0.74
CA GLU A 242 -5.48 -8.03 -0.01
C GLU A 242 -6.79 -8.65 -0.50
N LEU A 243 -6.92 -8.88 -1.81
CA LEU A 243 -8.08 -9.59 -2.37
C LEU A 243 -8.15 -11.01 -1.84
N THR A 244 -7.03 -11.71 -1.77
CA THR A 244 -6.96 -13.06 -1.16
C THR A 244 -7.33 -13.01 0.31
N LYS A 245 -6.78 -12.06 1.08
CA LYS A 245 -7.01 -11.93 2.52
C LYS A 245 -8.46 -11.59 2.87
N VAL A 246 -9.07 -10.65 2.13
CA VAL A 246 -10.38 -10.09 2.50
C VAL A 246 -11.53 -10.81 1.82
N PHE A 247 -11.35 -11.22 0.56
CA PHE A 247 -12.40 -11.80 -0.26
C PHE A 247 -12.16 -13.30 -0.60
N ALA A 248 -11.11 -13.92 -0.03
CA ALA A 248 -10.68 -15.29 -0.36
C ALA A 248 -10.51 -15.50 -1.88
N PHE A 249 -10.06 -14.44 -2.60
CA PHE A 249 -9.85 -14.48 -4.04
C PHE A 249 -8.44 -15.00 -4.33
N ASP A 250 -8.34 -16.29 -4.57
CA ASP A 250 -7.09 -17.03 -4.85
C ASP A 250 -6.93 -17.44 -6.32
N ARG A 251 -7.85 -16.99 -7.18
CA ARG A 251 -7.85 -17.31 -8.61
C ARG A 251 -6.75 -16.56 -9.34
N GLN A 252 -6.25 -17.18 -10.41
CA GLN A 252 -5.42 -16.46 -11.38
C GLN A 252 -6.22 -15.32 -12.02
N PHE A 253 -5.56 -14.20 -12.26
CA PHE A 253 -6.19 -13.04 -12.85
C PHE A 253 -5.31 -12.41 -13.94
N THR A 254 -5.94 -11.62 -14.77
CA THR A 254 -5.31 -10.65 -15.67
C THR A 254 -5.89 -9.28 -15.38
N PHE A 255 -5.22 -8.25 -15.86
CA PHE A 255 -5.78 -6.90 -15.84
C PHE A 255 -6.51 -6.61 -17.16
N ASP A 256 -7.55 -5.80 -17.07
CA ASP A 256 -8.12 -5.09 -18.22
C ASP A 256 -7.24 -3.89 -18.58
N SER A 257 -7.64 -3.10 -19.56
CA SER A 257 -6.94 -1.86 -19.91
C SER A 257 -6.73 -0.95 -18.68
N HIS A 258 -5.57 -0.33 -18.59
CA HIS A 258 -5.30 0.70 -17.59
C HIS A 258 -5.65 2.06 -18.20
N ILE A 259 -6.61 2.76 -17.58
CA ILE A 259 -7.16 4.00 -18.10
C ILE A 259 -6.99 5.09 -17.05
N VAL A 260 -6.43 6.23 -17.41
CA VAL A 260 -6.46 7.44 -16.58
C VAL A 260 -7.68 8.26 -16.97
N LEU A 261 -8.59 8.40 -16.03
CA LEU A 261 -9.79 9.24 -16.15
C LEU A 261 -9.52 10.60 -15.53
N SER A 262 -10.02 11.65 -16.16
CA SER A 262 -10.00 12.99 -15.62
C SER A 262 -11.42 13.51 -15.41
N TYR A 263 -11.70 13.93 -14.19
CA TYR A 263 -12.97 14.57 -13.81
C TYR A 263 -12.71 16.04 -13.49
N SER A 264 -13.27 16.94 -14.29
CA SER A 264 -13.12 18.39 -14.16
C SER A 264 -14.36 19.02 -13.54
N ALA A 265 -14.20 19.85 -12.50
CA ALA A 265 -15.30 20.64 -11.95
C ALA A 265 -15.87 21.62 -12.95
N ALA A 266 -15.02 22.26 -13.78
CA ALA A 266 -15.46 23.22 -14.80
C ALA A 266 -16.35 22.59 -15.87
N ALA A 267 -16.14 21.30 -16.19
CA ALA A 267 -16.95 20.54 -17.14
C ALA A 267 -18.08 19.74 -16.45
N GLN A 268 -18.21 19.85 -15.13
CA GLN A 268 -19.19 19.10 -14.32
C GLN A 268 -19.13 17.59 -14.56
N HIS A 269 -17.92 17.05 -14.63
CA HIS A 269 -17.69 15.64 -14.91
C HIS A 269 -18.19 14.75 -13.76
N PHE A 270 -18.78 13.60 -14.12
CA PHE A 270 -19.35 12.61 -13.22
C PHE A 270 -19.41 11.23 -13.88
N PHE A 271 -19.74 10.20 -13.08
CA PHE A 271 -20.10 8.89 -13.61
C PHE A 271 -21.32 8.36 -12.84
N GLY A 272 -22.46 8.26 -13.51
CA GLY A 272 -23.72 7.80 -12.95
C GLY A 272 -23.68 6.34 -12.49
N ALA A 273 -24.76 5.92 -11.84
CA ALA A 273 -24.84 4.58 -11.24
C ALA A 273 -24.76 3.47 -12.30
N HIS A 274 -23.80 2.55 -12.14
CA HIS A 274 -23.56 1.42 -13.05
C HIS A 274 -22.90 0.24 -12.33
N ARG A 275 -22.80 -0.89 -13.03
CA ARG A 275 -22.03 -2.08 -12.69
C ARG A 275 -20.99 -2.33 -13.78
N ASP A 276 -19.79 -2.74 -13.41
CA ASP A 276 -18.67 -2.86 -14.35
C ASP A 276 -18.69 -4.16 -15.16
N ASN A 277 -19.45 -5.17 -14.69
CA ASN A 277 -19.56 -6.49 -15.30
C ASN A 277 -20.92 -6.76 -15.97
N GLY A 278 -21.68 -5.71 -16.29
CA GLY A 278 -23.03 -5.83 -16.86
C GLY A 278 -23.09 -6.25 -18.33
N ALA A 279 -21.98 -6.23 -19.08
CA ALA A 279 -21.93 -6.62 -20.49
C ALA A 279 -21.26 -8.01 -20.65
N PRO A 280 -21.59 -8.78 -21.72
CA PRO A 280 -20.94 -10.08 -21.97
C PRO A 280 -19.42 -10.00 -22.07
N THR A 281 -18.88 -8.93 -22.63
CA THR A 281 -17.43 -8.67 -22.79
C THR A 281 -16.71 -8.31 -21.47
N THR A 282 -17.47 -8.02 -20.42
CA THR A 282 -16.96 -7.61 -19.11
C THR A 282 -17.40 -8.55 -17.98
N ALA A 283 -18.11 -9.64 -18.31
CA ALA A 283 -18.71 -10.55 -17.32
C ALA A 283 -17.68 -11.21 -16.38
N ASP A 284 -16.44 -11.39 -16.83
CA ASP A 284 -15.31 -11.94 -16.06
C ASP A 284 -14.56 -10.89 -15.22
N ARG A 285 -14.96 -9.61 -15.24
CA ARG A 285 -14.45 -8.59 -14.31
C ARG A 285 -14.90 -8.91 -12.89
N ALA A 286 -13.96 -9.26 -12.04
CA ALA A 286 -14.22 -9.63 -10.65
C ALA A 286 -14.16 -8.39 -9.72
N PHE A 287 -13.07 -7.62 -9.81
CA PHE A 287 -12.86 -6.45 -8.96
C PHE A 287 -12.47 -5.23 -9.78
N ALA A 288 -13.08 -4.11 -9.44
CA ALA A 288 -12.73 -2.78 -9.94
C ALA A 288 -11.67 -2.14 -9.04
N VAL A 289 -10.77 -1.39 -9.65
CA VAL A 289 -9.79 -0.53 -8.97
C VAL A 289 -10.06 0.91 -9.38
N SER A 290 -10.32 1.78 -8.41
CA SER A 290 -10.40 3.22 -8.56
C SER A 290 -9.30 3.85 -7.71
N LEU A 291 -8.18 4.28 -8.34
CA LEU A 291 -6.98 4.75 -7.68
C LEU A 291 -6.78 6.24 -7.94
N ASN A 292 -6.86 7.07 -6.89
CA ASN A 292 -6.64 8.50 -7.01
C ASN A 292 -5.17 8.82 -7.29
N LEU A 293 -4.90 9.63 -8.30
CA LEU A 293 -3.55 10.07 -8.67
C LEU A 293 -3.19 11.43 -8.07
N ASN A 294 -4.17 12.17 -7.55
CA ASN A 294 -4.02 13.45 -6.84
C ASN A 294 -5.06 13.57 -5.74
N ASP A 295 -4.98 14.61 -4.92
CA ASP A 295 -5.91 14.94 -3.82
C ASP A 295 -6.24 16.43 -3.72
N ASP A 296 -5.82 17.25 -4.69
CA ASP A 296 -6.06 18.69 -4.77
C ASP A 296 -7.42 19.04 -5.44
N PHE A 297 -8.46 18.27 -5.13
CA PHE A 297 -9.82 18.44 -5.62
C PHE A 297 -10.86 18.29 -4.49
N GLU A 298 -12.12 18.67 -4.76
CA GLU A 298 -13.28 18.42 -3.88
C GLU A 298 -14.41 17.75 -4.65
N GLY A 299 -15.21 16.95 -3.96
CA GLY A 299 -16.23 16.10 -4.61
C GLY A 299 -15.62 14.86 -5.27
N GLY A 300 -16.34 14.27 -6.21
CA GLY A 300 -15.86 13.12 -6.97
C GLY A 300 -15.75 11.82 -6.15
N GLU A 301 -16.42 11.72 -5.01
CA GLU A 301 -16.38 10.52 -4.18
C GLU A 301 -17.13 9.37 -4.86
N LEU A 302 -16.68 8.14 -4.59
CA LEU A 302 -17.43 6.93 -4.89
C LEU A 302 -18.54 6.75 -3.86
N VAL A 303 -19.74 6.42 -4.33
CA VAL A 303 -20.88 6.01 -3.51
C VAL A 303 -21.51 4.74 -4.06
N PHE A 304 -22.12 3.97 -3.17
CA PHE A 304 -22.74 2.68 -3.44
C PHE A 304 -24.22 2.75 -3.05
N PRO A 305 -25.14 3.03 -4.01
CA PRO A 305 -26.54 3.31 -3.72
C PRO A 305 -27.31 2.19 -3.01
N GLU A 306 -26.85 0.94 -3.14
CA GLU A 306 -27.47 -0.22 -2.48
C GLU A 306 -27.10 -0.32 -0.98
N TYR A 307 -26.21 0.55 -0.49
CA TYR A 307 -25.70 0.55 0.88
C TYR A 307 -25.87 1.93 1.51
N ALA A 308 -25.73 2.01 2.83
CA ALA A 308 -25.78 3.30 3.52
C ALA A 308 -24.77 4.28 2.96
N GLY A 309 -25.11 5.57 2.95
CA GLY A 309 -24.47 6.67 2.22
C GLY A 309 -23.02 7.00 2.62
N VAL A 310 -22.16 5.99 2.70
CA VAL A 310 -20.72 6.18 2.89
C VAL A 310 -20.12 6.67 1.58
N ARG A 311 -19.39 7.79 1.66
CA ARG A 311 -18.60 8.32 0.56
C ARG A 311 -17.17 7.81 0.69
N VAL A 312 -16.63 7.29 -0.40
CA VAL A 312 -15.28 6.71 -0.43
C VAL A 312 -14.40 7.57 -1.32
N SER A 313 -13.34 8.13 -0.75
CA SER A 313 -12.32 8.90 -1.46
C SER A 313 -10.94 8.53 -0.90
N PRO A 314 -10.22 7.58 -1.53
CA PRO A 314 -8.86 7.26 -1.12
C PRO A 314 -7.92 8.47 -1.24
N PRO A 315 -6.86 8.56 -0.43
CA PRO A 315 -5.84 9.60 -0.62
C PRO A 315 -5.10 9.41 -1.96
N ALA A 316 -4.32 10.41 -2.38
CA ALA A 316 -3.46 10.28 -3.56
C ALA A 316 -2.55 9.04 -3.46
N GLY A 317 -2.45 8.26 -4.55
CA GLY A 317 -1.77 6.97 -4.58
C GLY A 317 -2.52 5.83 -3.90
N GLY A 318 -3.66 6.09 -3.26
CA GLY A 318 -4.54 5.09 -2.66
C GLY A 318 -5.64 4.62 -3.61
N ALA A 319 -6.18 3.43 -3.36
CA ALA A 319 -7.20 2.80 -4.17
C ALA A 319 -8.44 2.40 -3.36
N ALA A 320 -9.61 2.57 -3.95
CA ALA A 320 -10.81 1.83 -3.60
C ALA A 320 -10.91 0.59 -4.49
N VAL A 321 -11.07 -0.59 -3.88
CA VAL A 321 -11.19 -1.87 -4.58
C VAL A 321 -12.47 -2.56 -4.14
N PHE A 322 -13.32 -2.93 -5.10
CA PHE A 322 -14.63 -3.47 -4.83
C PHE A 322 -15.09 -4.42 -5.95
N SER A 323 -16.08 -5.26 -5.66
CA SER A 323 -16.64 -6.16 -6.67
C SER A 323 -17.28 -5.39 -7.82
N CYS A 324 -16.96 -5.78 -9.06
CA CYS A 324 -17.57 -5.22 -10.27
C CYS A 324 -19.10 -5.39 -10.33
N SER A 325 -19.66 -6.29 -9.51
CA SER A 325 -21.11 -6.49 -9.38
C SER A 325 -21.82 -5.48 -8.48
N LEU A 326 -21.09 -4.65 -7.74
CA LEU A 326 -21.69 -3.60 -6.92
C LEU A 326 -22.16 -2.43 -7.77
N LEU A 327 -23.40 -1.99 -7.55
CA LEU A 327 -23.89 -0.72 -8.12
C LEU A 327 -23.12 0.42 -7.48
N HIS A 328 -22.46 1.24 -8.29
CA HIS A 328 -21.67 2.36 -7.80
C HIS A 328 -21.74 3.55 -8.76
N GLN A 329 -21.40 4.72 -8.25
CA GLN A 329 -21.32 5.96 -9.03
C GLN A 329 -20.20 6.86 -8.51
N VAL A 330 -19.74 7.78 -9.35
CA VAL A 330 -18.83 8.86 -8.97
C VAL A 330 -19.61 10.16 -8.95
N LEU A 331 -19.65 10.81 -7.79
CA LEU A 331 -20.31 12.11 -7.62
C LEU A 331 -19.57 13.17 -8.45
N PRO A 332 -20.24 14.28 -8.82
CA PRO A 332 -19.57 15.37 -9.50
C PRO A 332 -18.38 15.93 -8.70
N VAL A 333 -17.29 16.23 -9.40
CA VAL A 333 -16.20 17.04 -8.83
C VAL A 333 -16.68 18.48 -8.72
N THR A 334 -16.55 19.09 -7.54
CA THR A 334 -17.06 20.42 -7.24
C THR A 334 -15.99 21.51 -7.28
N ARG A 335 -14.72 21.14 -7.06
CA ARG A 335 -13.56 22.01 -7.20
C ARG A 335 -12.35 21.26 -7.75
N GLY A 336 -11.56 21.91 -8.58
CA GLY A 336 -10.32 21.34 -9.13
C GLY A 336 -10.56 20.28 -10.20
N ARG A 337 -9.61 19.36 -10.30
CA ARG A 337 -9.61 18.25 -11.27
C ARG A 337 -9.13 16.98 -10.58
N ARG A 338 -9.94 15.92 -10.59
CA ARG A 338 -9.60 14.61 -10.05
C ARG A 338 -9.03 13.75 -11.17
N PHE A 339 -7.85 13.17 -10.96
CA PHE A 339 -7.26 12.15 -11.81
C PHE A 339 -7.33 10.78 -11.14
N VAL A 340 -7.80 9.79 -11.88
CA VAL A 340 -8.00 8.42 -11.38
C VAL A 340 -7.45 7.43 -12.37
N LEU A 341 -6.62 6.49 -11.91
CA LEU A 341 -6.37 5.27 -12.66
C LEU A 341 -7.50 4.28 -12.38
N THR A 342 -8.17 3.80 -13.42
CA THR A 342 -9.11 2.70 -13.34
C THR A 342 -8.63 1.49 -14.12
N THR A 343 -8.89 0.31 -13.59
CA THR A 343 -8.66 -0.98 -14.22
C THR A 343 -9.45 -2.06 -13.49
N PHE A 344 -9.45 -3.28 -14.02
CA PHE A 344 -10.22 -4.39 -13.45
C PHE A 344 -9.37 -5.64 -13.34
N PHE A 345 -9.52 -6.36 -12.23
CA PHE A 345 -9.05 -7.73 -12.11
C PHE A 345 -10.06 -8.64 -12.83
N ARG A 346 -9.61 -9.30 -13.87
CA ARG A 346 -10.40 -10.30 -14.61
C ARG A 346 -10.03 -11.70 -14.12
N ALA A 347 -11.01 -12.43 -13.62
CA ALA A 347 -10.81 -13.80 -13.18
C ALA A 347 -10.57 -14.70 -14.40
N LYS A 348 -9.49 -15.50 -14.37
CA LYS A 348 -9.34 -16.59 -15.34
C LYS A 348 -10.25 -17.75 -14.94
N SER A 349 -10.97 -18.26 -15.91
CA SER A 349 -11.77 -19.50 -15.81
C SER A 349 -10.89 -20.71 -15.59
#